data_5e3473f90be58a2bb8c76388b1b49bd7
#
_entry.id   5e3473f90be58a2bb8c76388b1b49bd7
#
_cell.length_a   1.000
_cell.length_b   1.000
_cell.length_c   1.000
_cell.angle_alpha   90.00
_cell.angle_beta   90.00
_cell.angle_gamma   90.00
#
_symmetry.space_group_name_H-M   'P 1'
#
loop_
_entity.id
_entity.type
_entity.pdbx_description
1 polymer ?
#
loop_
_entity_poly.entity_id
_entity_poly.type
_entity_poly.pdbx_seq_one_letter_code
_entity_poly.pdbx_strand_id
1 'polypeptide(L)'
;MCIRDRVDIAPNQYTQTKMKFTRDVYAQPQVVLTIQSPNEKDFAAFVQKNAQSIIDFLVKMEMNRQINELEKKHSEVVLYLADSIFSCQFWAPVEIKSYKKGKDFFWASSNTASGLVNICMYSYPYEGPRTFNKQYVLAKRDSVMKANIPGTEPRMYMATDTLCTSVKPIAVKGEYAMETRGLWKMEHDAMGGPFVSHSRVDTLNNRVVAVSYTHL
;
A
#
# COMPACT_ATOMS: atom_id res chain seq x y z
N MET A 1 0.83 11.11 14.61
CA MET A 1 -0.37 10.70 15.38
C MET A 1 0.08 9.93 16.59
N CYS A 2 -0.60 10.10 17.71
CA CYS A 2 -0.38 9.26 18.88
C CYS A 2 -1.51 8.20 18.91
N ILE A 3 -1.18 6.93 18.67
CA ILE A 3 -2.03 5.81 19.07
C ILE A 3 -1.70 5.56 20.54
N ARG A 4 -2.71 5.53 21.38
CA ARG A 4 -2.57 5.20 22.79
C ARG A 4 -3.47 4.02 23.12
N ASP A 5 -2.86 2.98 23.65
CA ASP A 5 -3.57 1.85 24.22
C ASP A 5 -3.78 2.10 25.71
N ARG A 6 -4.94 1.73 26.18
CA ARG A 6 -5.27 1.73 27.60
C ARG A 6 -5.86 0.38 27.98
N VAL A 7 -5.24 -0.25 28.95
CA VAL A 7 -5.77 -1.43 29.60
C VAL A 7 -6.33 -1.00 30.97
N ASP A 8 -7.56 -1.39 31.24
CA ASP A 8 -8.28 -1.04 32.46
C ASP A 8 -8.88 -2.31 33.09
N ILE A 9 -8.23 -2.83 34.11
CA ILE A 9 -8.62 -4.05 34.82
C ILE A 9 -9.17 -3.65 36.18
N ALA A 10 -10.48 -3.82 36.37
CA ALA A 10 -11.16 -3.46 37.60
C ALA A 10 -12.23 -4.49 37.98
N PRO A 11 -11.92 -5.40 38.92
CA PRO A 11 -12.79 -6.55 39.25
C PRO A 11 -14.20 -6.17 39.72
N ASN A 12 -14.33 -5.01 40.36
CA ASN A 12 -15.61 -4.55 40.90
C ASN A 12 -16.38 -3.60 39.96
N GLN A 13 -15.82 -3.27 38.80
CA GLN A 13 -16.44 -2.34 37.84
C GLN A 13 -16.91 -3.01 36.58
N TYR A 14 -16.24 -4.08 36.17
CA TYR A 14 -16.50 -4.75 34.89
C TYR A 14 -16.95 -6.18 35.10
N THR A 15 -18.02 -6.56 34.44
CA THR A 15 -18.57 -7.93 34.45
C THR A 15 -18.11 -8.77 33.27
N GLN A 16 -17.59 -8.11 32.23
CA GLN A 16 -17.09 -8.75 31.01
C GLN A 16 -16.02 -7.90 30.34
N THR A 17 -15.16 -8.54 29.56
CA THR A 17 -14.14 -7.82 28.77
C THR A 17 -14.80 -7.17 27.54
N LYS A 18 -14.54 -5.86 27.37
CA LYS A 18 -15.02 -5.06 26.24
C LYS A 18 -13.90 -4.20 25.68
N MET A 19 -13.93 -4.03 24.34
CA MET A 19 -13.08 -3.11 23.62
C MET A 19 -13.91 -1.92 23.17
N LYS A 20 -13.41 -0.71 23.38
CA LYS A 20 -13.99 0.54 22.89
C LYS A 20 -12.89 1.45 22.36
N PHE A 21 -13.24 2.35 21.46
CA PHE A 21 -12.31 3.40 21.02
C PHE A 21 -12.95 4.77 21.17
N THR A 22 -12.11 5.76 21.38
CA THR A 22 -12.46 7.19 21.43
C THR A 22 -11.48 7.97 20.55
N ARG A 23 -11.91 9.13 20.07
CA ARG A 23 -11.07 9.98 19.22
C ARG A 23 -10.77 11.29 19.94
N ASP A 24 -9.55 11.80 19.66
CA ASP A 24 -9.15 13.17 20.01
C ASP A 24 -9.30 13.52 21.50
N VAL A 25 -8.96 12.56 22.40
CA VAL A 25 -9.11 12.72 23.85
C VAL A 25 -7.95 13.54 24.46
N TYR A 26 -6.73 13.29 24.00
CA TYR A 26 -5.51 13.92 24.54
C TYR A 26 -4.74 14.72 23.49
N ALA A 27 -4.98 14.46 22.21
CA ALA A 27 -4.31 15.11 21.09
C ALA A 27 -5.17 14.98 19.81
N GLN A 28 -4.92 15.82 18.80
CA GLN A 28 -5.58 15.76 17.48
C GLN A 28 -4.53 15.67 16.37
N PRO A 29 -4.68 14.72 15.45
CA PRO A 29 -5.59 13.57 15.46
C PRO A 29 -5.09 12.44 16.37
N GLN A 30 -5.99 11.82 17.11
CA GLN A 30 -5.67 10.70 18.00
C GLN A 30 -6.78 9.65 18.00
N VAL A 31 -6.39 8.36 18.12
CA VAL A 31 -7.29 7.27 18.47
C VAL A 31 -6.79 6.62 19.75
N VAL A 32 -7.67 6.50 20.73
CA VAL A 32 -7.44 5.79 21.99
C VAL A 32 -8.25 4.50 21.97
N LEU A 33 -7.56 3.37 21.94
CA LEU A 33 -8.16 2.05 22.09
C LEU A 33 -8.12 1.67 23.57
N THR A 34 -9.27 1.37 24.15
CA THR A 34 -9.39 0.97 25.55
C THR A 34 -9.97 -0.43 25.62
N ILE A 35 -9.29 -1.33 26.34
CA ILE A 35 -9.80 -2.66 26.68
C ILE A 35 -10.06 -2.66 28.18
N GLN A 36 -11.32 -2.89 28.56
CA GLN A 36 -11.81 -2.96 29.95
C GLN A 36 -12.08 -4.43 30.28
N SER A 37 -11.56 -4.92 31.40
CA SER A 37 -11.70 -6.33 31.80
C SER A 37 -11.88 -6.49 33.31
N PRO A 38 -12.66 -7.48 33.78
CA PRO A 38 -12.80 -7.76 35.21
C PRO A 38 -11.51 -8.32 35.84
N ASN A 39 -10.69 -9.02 35.08
CA ASN A 39 -9.43 -9.62 35.55
C ASN A 39 -8.44 -9.87 34.40
N GLU A 40 -7.19 -10.18 34.75
CA GLU A 40 -6.12 -10.42 33.79
C GLU A 40 -6.34 -11.66 32.91
N LYS A 41 -6.96 -12.71 33.46
CA LYS A 41 -7.21 -13.96 32.72
C LYS A 41 -8.20 -13.70 31.58
N ASP A 42 -9.29 -13.00 31.84
CA ASP A 42 -10.29 -12.65 30.83
C ASP A 42 -9.73 -11.66 29.81
N PHE A 43 -8.87 -10.72 30.26
CA PHE A 43 -8.14 -9.81 29.36
C PHE A 43 -7.25 -10.60 28.41
N ALA A 44 -6.41 -11.52 28.92
CA ALA A 44 -5.50 -12.31 28.09
C ALA A 44 -6.25 -13.18 27.07
N ALA A 45 -7.32 -13.87 27.51
CA ALA A 45 -8.17 -14.66 26.65
C ALA A 45 -8.85 -13.81 25.56
N PHE A 46 -9.33 -12.62 25.90
CA PHE A 46 -9.93 -11.70 24.94
C PHE A 46 -8.92 -11.22 23.88
N VAL A 47 -7.74 -10.79 24.30
CA VAL A 47 -6.68 -10.33 23.38
C VAL A 47 -6.24 -11.46 22.46
N GLN A 48 -6.01 -12.66 22.99
CA GLN A 48 -5.62 -13.82 22.19
C GLN A 48 -6.68 -14.15 21.13
N LYS A 49 -7.96 -14.15 21.51
CA LYS A 49 -9.08 -14.43 20.61
C LYS A 49 -9.27 -13.35 19.52
N ASN A 50 -9.00 -12.07 19.84
CA ASN A 50 -9.32 -10.93 18.99
C ASN A 50 -8.06 -10.24 18.44
N ALA A 51 -6.87 -10.85 18.56
CA ALA A 51 -5.58 -10.23 18.18
C ALA A 51 -5.61 -9.67 16.75
N GLN A 52 -6.07 -10.45 15.78
CA GLN A 52 -6.13 -10.01 14.39
C GLN A 52 -7.08 -8.81 14.21
N SER A 53 -8.26 -8.83 14.82
CA SER A 53 -9.21 -7.71 14.73
C SER A 53 -8.68 -6.42 15.36
N ILE A 54 -7.89 -6.54 16.44
CA ILE A 54 -7.22 -5.39 17.08
C ILE A 54 -6.16 -4.81 16.14
N ILE A 55 -5.33 -5.67 15.55
CA ILE A 55 -4.29 -5.26 14.59
C ILE A 55 -4.94 -4.60 13.37
N ASP A 56 -5.95 -5.22 12.78
CA ASP A 56 -6.66 -4.70 11.61
C ASP A 56 -7.29 -3.32 11.90
N PHE A 57 -7.86 -3.15 13.09
CA PHE A 57 -8.39 -1.85 13.52
C PHE A 57 -7.29 -0.78 13.60
N LEU A 58 -6.16 -1.07 14.24
CA LEU A 58 -5.05 -0.12 14.39
C LEU A 58 -4.42 0.24 13.03
N VAL A 59 -4.20 -0.77 12.19
CA VAL A 59 -3.70 -0.57 10.81
C VAL A 59 -4.66 0.31 10.01
N LYS A 60 -5.97 0.03 10.08
CA LYS A 60 -6.99 0.84 9.38
C LYS A 60 -7.01 2.30 9.86
N MET A 61 -6.86 2.53 11.15
CA MET A 61 -6.81 3.89 11.70
C MET A 61 -5.56 4.63 11.22
N GLU A 62 -4.40 3.99 11.19
CA GLU A 62 -3.17 4.58 10.67
C GLU A 62 -3.25 4.86 9.16
N MET A 63 -3.78 3.94 8.38
CA MET A 63 -4.00 4.15 6.94
C MET A 63 -4.94 5.34 6.67
N ASN A 64 -6.05 5.44 7.39
CA ASN A 64 -6.97 6.58 7.25
C ASN A 64 -6.30 7.90 7.61
N ARG A 65 -5.44 7.92 8.64
CA ARG A 65 -4.67 9.11 9.00
C ARG A 65 -3.75 9.54 7.86
N GLN A 66 -2.99 8.58 7.29
CA GLN A 66 -2.08 8.86 6.18
C GLN A 66 -2.83 9.36 4.94
N ILE A 67 -3.99 8.77 4.62
CA ILE A 67 -4.84 9.24 3.52
C ILE A 67 -5.27 10.70 3.76
N ASN A 68 -5.73 11.04 4.96
CA ASN A 68 -6.15 12.40 5.29
C ASN A 68 -4.98 13.42 5.25
N GLU A 69 -3.77 12.99 5.53
CA GLU A 69 -2.58 13.84 5.38
C GLU A 69 -2.21 14.04 3.91
N LEU A 70 -2.25 12.96 3.11
CA LEU A 70 -2.02 13.03 1.67
C LEU A 70 -3.09 13.86 0.96
N GLU A 71 -4.35 13.80 1.40
CA GLU A 71 -5.42 14.65 0.87
C GLU A 71 -5.10 16.15 1.04
N LYS A 72 -4.55 16.52 2.19
CA LYS A 72 -4.19 17.92 2.51
C LYS A 72 -2.89 18.37 1.85
N LYS A 73 -1.93 17.46 1.71
CA LYS A 73 -0.59 17.77 1.21
C LYS A 73 -0.01 16.57 0.45
N HIS A 74 0.07 16.69 -0.86
CA HIS A 74 0.56 15.65 -1.75
C HIS A 74 1.45 16.22 -2.87
N SER A 75 2.07 15.34 -3.63
CA SER A 75 2.88 15.71 -4.79
C SER A 75 1.99 16.12 -5.96
N GLU A 76 1.98 17.40 -6.30
CA GLU A 76 1.28 17.94 -7.48
C GLU A 76 1.78 17.31 -8.78
N VAL A 77 3.07 16.96 -8.84
CA VAL A 77 3.67 16.30 -10.00
C VAL A 77 3.06 14.92 -10.22
N VAL A 78 2.94 14.13 -9.16
CA VAL A 78 2.36 12.77 -9.26
C VAL A 78 0.86 12.84 -9.57
N LEU A 79 0.14 13.79 -8.95
CA LEU A 79 -1.27 14.01 -9.24
C LEU A 79 -1.48 14.37 -10.72
N TYR A 80 -0.71 15.33 -11.25
CA TYR A 80 -0.75 15.72 -12.66
C TYR A 80 -0.43 14.55 -13.61
N LEU A 81 0.59 13.75 -13.30
CA LEU A 81 0.95 12.58 -14.13
C LEU A 81 -0.14 11.51 -14.13
N ALA A 82 -0.73 11.22 -12.97
CA ALA A 82 -1.81 10.25 -12.84
C ALA A 82 -3.06 10.69 -13.60
N ASP A 83 -3.43 11.96 -13.50
CA ASP A 83 -4.56 12.52 -14.22
C ASP A 83 -4.32 12.55 -15.76
N SER A 84 -3.17 13.09 -16.18
CA SER A 84 -2.87 13.28 -17.61
C SER A 84 -2.68 11.98 -18.40
N ILE A 85 -2.20 10.91 -17.77
CA ILE A 85 -1.90 9.63 -18.45
C ILE A 85 -3.03 8.61 -18.23
N PHE A 86 -3.59 8.59 -17.02
CA PHE A 86 -4.52 7.53 -16.60
C PHE A 86 -5.92 8.03 -16.31
N SER A 87 -6.16 9.35 -16.35
CA SER A 87 -7.45 9.99 -16.01
C SER A 87 -7.94 9.58 -14.62
N CYS A 88 -7.02 9.53 -13.66
CA CYS A 88 -7.34 9.20 -12.28
C CYS A 88 -6.57 10.06 -11.29
N GLN A 89 -7.10 10.17 -10.08
CA GLN A 89 -6.43 10.86 -8.98
C GLN A 89 -5.60 9.87 -8.16
N PHE A 90 -4.34 10.23 -7.92
CA PHE A 90 -3.43 9.47 -7.09
C PHE A 90 -2.59 10.42 -6.23
N TRP A 91 -2.73 10.32 -4.92
CA TRP A 91 -1.97 11.14 -3.98
C TRP A 91 -0.72 10.39 -3.51
N ALA A 92 0.41 11.04 -3.66
CA ALA A 92 1.70 10.56 -3.21
C ALA A 92 2.37 11.59 -2.28
N PRO A 93 3.33 11.19 -1.44
CA PRO A 93 4.04 12.12 -0.57
C PRO A 93 4.65 13.29 -1.33
N VAL A 94 4.63 14.49 -0.74
CA VAL A 94 5.09 15.76 -1.34
C VAL A 94 6.59 15.76 -1.67
N GLU A 95 7.34 14.87 -1.04
CA GLU A 95 8.78 14.68 -1.26
C GLU A 95 9.08 14.04 -2.62
N ILE A 96 8.11 13.40 -3.25
CA ILE A 96 8.25 12.80 -4.58
C ILE A 96 8.16 13.91 -5.63
N LYS A 97 9.30 14.29 -6.18
CA LYS A 97 9.45 15.41 -7.11
C LYS A 97 10.13 15.04 -8.43
N SER A 98 10.98 14.01 -8.40
CA SER A 98 11.67 13.53 -9.60
C SER A 98 10.78 12.54 -10.34
N TYR A 99 10.75 12.60 -11.67
CA TYR A 99 9.97 11.67 -12.46
C TYR A 99 10.55 11.41 -13.85
N LYS A 100 10.16 10.25 -14.40
CA LYS A 100 10.33 9.87 -15.79
C LYS A 100 8.99 9.49 -16.36
N LYS A 101 8.61 10.08 -17.51
CA LYS A 101 7.36 9.80 -18.22
C LYS A 101 7.63 8.92 -19.44
N GLY A 102 6.78 7.92 -19.66
CA GLY A 102 6.75 7.06 -20.84
C GLY A 102 5.34 6.99 -21.45
N LYS A 103 5.18 6.17 -22.50
CA LYS A 103 3.86 5.85 -23.00
C LYS A 103 3.16 4.91 -22.02
N ASP A 104 1.94 5.28 -21.57
CA ASP A 104 1.17 4.49 -20.59
C ASP A 104 1.96 4.12 -19.32
N PHE A 105 2.92 4.99 -18.94
CA PHE A 105 3.85 4.77 -17.84
C PHE A 105 4.37 6.08 -17.25
N PHE A 106 4.54 6.13 -15.94
CA PHE A 106 5.49 7.02 -15.29
C PHE A 106 6.19 6.34 -14.11
N TRP A 107 7.39 6.79 -13.81
CA TRP A 107 8.15 6.49 -12.62
C TRP A 107 8.44 7.79 -11.88
N ALA A 108 8.04 7.88 -10.63
CA ALA A 108 8.28 9.03 -9.77
C ALA A 108 9.03 8.60 -8.51
N SER A 109 9.97 9.43 -8.03
CA SER A 109 10.82 9.09 -6.90
C SER A 109 11.09 10.27 -5.98
N SER A 110 11.34 9.95 -4.70
CA SER A 110 11.95 10.87 -3.76
C SER A 110 13.40 10.47 -3.55
N ASN A 111 14.26 11.48 -3.42
CA ASN A 111 15.64 11.29 -2.98
C ASN A 111 15.80 12.00 -1.64
N THR A 112 15.44 11.32 -0.56
CA THR A 112 15.50 11.86 0.80
C THR A 112 16.51 11.09 1.64
N ALA A 113 17.03 11.73 2.69
CA ALA A 113 17.96 11.08 3.63
C ALA A 113 17.34 9.87 4.36
N SER A 114 16.01 9.75 4.39
CA SER A 114 15.27 8.64 5.00
C SER A 114 15.06 7.43 4.09
N GLY A 115 15.55 7.49 2.85
CA GLY A 115 15.44 6.41 1.86
C GLY A 115 14.83 6.86 0.53
N LEU A 116 14.95 5.98 -0.46
CA LEU A 116 14.39 6.15 -1.79
C LEU A 116 12.98 5.55 -1.87
N VAL A 117 11.99 6.41 -1.97
CA VAL A 117 10.62 5.99 -2.30
C VAL A 117 10.44 6.06 -3.81
N ASN A 118 10.00 4.96 -4.41
CA ASN A 118 9.72 4.88 -5.84
C ASN A 118 8.29 4.47 -6.08
N ILE A 119 7.61 5.16 -6.98
CA ILE A 119 6.27 4.86 -7.46
C ILE A 119 6.33 4.69 -8.97
N CYS A 120 5.90 3.53 -9.46
CA CYS A 120 5.67 3.30 -10.88
C CYS A 120 4.18 3.14 -11.10
N MET A 121 3.63 3.89 -12.06
CA MET A 121 2.26 3.70 -12.50
C MET A 121 2.24 3.39 -13.99
N TYR A 122 1.47 2.38 -14.38
CA TYR A 122 1.43 1.91 -15.76
C TYR A 122 0.09 1.29 -16.11
N SER A 123 -0.21 1.19 -17.40
CA SER A 123 -1.39 0.49 -17.86
C SER A 123 -1.10 -0.47 -19.00
N TYR A 124 -1.99 -1.46 -19.14
CA TYR A 124 -1.98 -2.42 -20.25
C TYR A 124 -3.41 -2.88 -20.55
N PRO A 125 -3.70 -3.39 -21.78
CA PRO A 125 -5.03 -3.81 -22.16
C PRO A 125 -5.65 -4.84 -21.21
N TYR A 126 -6.93 -4.69 -20.91
CA TYR A 126 -7.70 -5.70 -20.18
C TYR A 126 -8.23 -6.75 -21.15
N GLU A 127 -7.85 -8.00 -20.95
CA GLU A 127 -8.19 -9.15 -21.81
C GLU A 127 -9.12 -10.16 -21.08
N GLY A 128 -9.96 -9.64 -20.19
CA GLY A 128 -10.89 -10.44 -19.38
C GLY A 128 -10.24 -11.00 -18.09
N PRO A 129 -10.91 -11.93 -17.39
CA PRO A 129 -10.48 -12.42 -16.07
C PRO A 129 -9.05 -13.00 -16.02
N ARG A 130 -8.56 -13.53 -17.12
CA ARG A 130 -7.17 -14.05 -17.24
C ARG A 130 -6.11 -13.01 -16.98
N THR A 131 -6.43 -11.75 -17.20
CA THR A 131 -5.53 -10.60 -16.94
C THR A 131 -5.07 -10.53 -15.47
N PHE A 132 -5.84 -11.10 -14.55
CA PHE A 132 -5.50 -11.17 -13.11
C PHE A 132 -4.89 -12.50 -12.68
N ASN A 133 -4.53 -13.38 -13.60
CA ASN A 133 -3.71 -14.54 -13.28
C ASN A 133 -2.30 -14.10 -12.86
N LYS A 134 -1.72 -14.76 -11.84
CA LYS A 134 -0.38 -14.44 -11.31
C LYS A 134 0.66 -14.34 -12.41
N GLN A 135 0.73 -15.34 -13.31
CA GLN A 135 1.71 -15.37 -14.39
C GLN A 135 1.56 -14.18 -15.33
N TYR A 136 0.32 -13.84 -15.69
CA TYR A 136 0.03 -12.73 -16.59
C TYR A 136 0.41 -11.38 -15.96
N VAL A 137 0.00 -11.14 -14.71
CA VAL A 137 0.32 -9.91 -13.97
C VAL A 137 1.83 -9.70 -13.87
N LEU A 138 2.58 -10.75 -13.50
CA LEU A 138 4.03 -10.66 -13.37
C LEU A 138 4.72 -10.46 -14.73
N ALA A 139 4.31 -11.18 -15.77
CA ALA A 139 4.85 -11.01 -17.13
C ALA A 139 4.62 -9.59 -17.67
N LYS A 140 3.42 -9.01 -17.45
CA LYS A 140 3.13 -7.62 -17.85
C LYS A 140 3.96 -6.62 -17.06
N ARG A 141 4.05 -6.81 -15.74
CA ARG A 141 4.92 -5.97 -14.89
C ARG A 141 6.35 -5.99 -15.41
N ASP A 142 6.93 -7.16 -15.60
CA ASP A 142 8.33 -7.30 -16.02
C ASP A 142 8.57 -6.73 -17.43
N SER A 143 7.63 -6.91 -18.34
CA SER A 143 7.69 -6.29 -19.67
C SER A 143 7.73 -4.77 -19.61
N VAL A 144 6.87 -4.17 -18.78
CA VAL A 144 6.81 -2.71 -18.59
C VAL A 144 8.07 -2.20 -17.90
N MET A 145 8.52 -2.86 -16.83
CA MET A 145 9.72 -2.44 -16.10
C MET A 145 10.98 -2.55 -16.96
N LYS A 146 11.12 -3.65 -17.73
CA LYS A 146 12.23 -3.82 -18.69
C LYS A 146 12.29 -2.71 -19.72
N ALA A 147 11.14 -2.29 -20.25
CA ALA A 147 11.08 -1.23 -21.25
C ALA A 147 11.38 0.18 -20.68
N ASN A 148 11.03 0.43 -19.42
CA ASN A 148 11.03 1.77 -18.84
C ASN A 148 12.09 2.02 -17.77
N ILE A 149 12.59 0.95 -17.11
CA ILE A 149 13.60 1.02 -16.05
C ILE A 149 14.78 0.12 -16.43
N PRO A 150 15.58 0.51 -17.44
CA PRO A 150 16.82 -0.18 -17.78
C PRO A 150 17.87 0.08 -16.70
N GLY A 151 18.81 -0.84 -16.53
CA GLY A 151 20.00 -0.63 -15.73
C GLY A 151 21.06 0.22 -16.47
N THR A 152 22.25 0.26 -15.91
CA THR A 152 23.39 0.99 -16.48
C THR A 152 23.96 0.34 -17.75
N GLU A 153 23.80 -0.97 -17.90
CA GLU A 153 24.20 -1.70 -19.10
C GLU A 153 22.97 -2.20 -19.89
N PRO A 154 23.07 -2.40 -21.21
CA PRO A 154 21.92 -2.80 -22.07
C PRO A 154 21.22 -4.11 -21.64
N ARG A 155 21.93 -5.02 -20.96
CA ARG A 155 21.38 -6.30 -20.46
C ARG A 155 20.74 -6.18 -19.09
N MET A 156 20.94 -5.07 -18.39
CA MET A 156 20.39 -4.83 -17.05
C MET A 156 18.99 -4.26 -17.15
N TYR A 157 18.04 -4.83 -16.43
CA TYR A 157 16.65 -4.34 -16.31
C TYR A 157 15.98 -4.86 -15.05
N MET A 158 15.00 -4.11 -14.57
CA MET A 158 14.20 -4.53 -13.42
C MET A 158 13.27 -5.68 -13.79
N ALA A 159 13.27 -6.74 -12.98
CA ALA A 159 12.40 -7.90 -13.07
C ALA A 159 11.80 -8.26 -11.70
N THR A 160 10.85 -9.19 -11.68
CA THR A 160 10.22 -9.70 -10.46
C THR A 160 10.84 -11.03 -10.06
N ASP A 161 11.15 -11.21 -8.76
CA ASP A 161 11.41 -12.54 -8.22
C ASP A 161 10.09 -13.29 -8.07
N THR A 162 9.83 -14.22 -8.99
CA THR A 162 8.57 -14.96 -9.05
C THR A 162 8.37 -15.94 -7.89
N LEU A 163 9.46 -16.40 -7.25
CA LEU A 163 9.42 -17.33 -6.12
C LEU A 163 8.93 -16.62 -4.85
N CYS A 164 9.39 -15.39 -4.64
CA CYS A 164 9.06 -14.59 -3.46
C CYS A 164 7.85 -13.66 -3.68
N THR A 165 7.00 -13.94 -4.68
CA THR A 165 5.88 -13.06 -5.04
C THR A 165 4.52 -13.72 -4.85
N SER A 166 3.63 -13.04 -4.13
CA SER A 166 2.23 -13.38 -3.97
C SER A 166 1.32 -12.44 -4.78
N VAL A 167 0.24 -12.97 -5.32
CA VAL A 167 -0.80 -12.20 -6.02
C VAL A 167 -2.15 -12.64 -5.45
N LYS A 168 -2.94 -11.70 -4.93
CA LYS A 168 -4.23 -12.01 -4.31
C LYS A 168 -5.27 -10.92 -4.57
N PRO A 169 -6.55 -11.30 -4.70
CA PRO A 169 -7.62 -10.32 -4.80
C PRO A 169 -7.80 -9.58 -3.47
N ILE A 170 -8.10 -8.29 -3.57
CA ILE A 170 -8.44 -7.42 -2.43
C ILE A 170 -9.65 -6.55 -2.81
N ALA A 171 -10.28 -5.94 -1.81
CA ALA A 171 -11.29 -4.91 -2.00
C ALA A 171 -10.74 -3.55 -1.59
N VAL A 172 -10.77 -2.58 -2.49
CA VAL A 172 -10.36 -1.19 -2.21
C VAL A 172 -11.59 -0.30 -2.40
N LYS A 173 -12.07 0.31 -1.33
CA LYS A 173 -13.33 1.10 -1.32
C LYS A 173 -14.53 0.32 -1.88
N GLY A 174 -14.60 -0.99 -1.60
CA GLY A 174 -15.67 -1.87 -2.05
C GLY A 174 -15.51 -2.41 -3.49
N GLU A 175 -14.50 -1.98 -4.23
CA GLU A 175 -14.26 -2.44 -5.58
C GLU A 175 -13.10 -3.44 -5.66
N TYR A 176 -13.19 -4.32 -6.65
CA TYR A 176 -12.17 -5.35 -6.89
C TYR A 176 -10.83 -4.71 -7.30
N ALA A 177 -9.78 -5.18 -6.68
CA ALA A 177 -8.40 -4.90 -7.06
C ALA A 177 -7.54 -6.14 -6.86
N MET A 178 -6.39 -6.19 -7.52
CA MET A 178 -5.40 -7.23 -7.33
C MET A 178 -4.18 -6.64 -6.62
N GLU A 179 -3.81 -7.21 -5.48
CA GLU A 179 -2.58 -6.89 -4.79
C GLU A 179 -1.48 -7.87 -5.17
N THR A 180 -0.32 -7.34 -5.54
CA THR A 180 0.91 -8.11 -5.76
C THR A 180 1.95 -7.64 -4.74
N ARG A 181 2.50 -8.57 -3.95
CA ARG A 181 3.60 -8.31 -3.00
C ARG A 181 4.74 -9.26 -3.28
N GLY A 182 5.95 -8.74 -3.34
CA GLY A 182 7.12 -9.56 -3.60
C GLY A 182 8.42 -8.78 -3.58
N LEU A 183 9.43 -9.40 -4.18
CA LEU A 183 10.73 -8.80 -4.39
C LEU A 183 10.93 -8.48 -5.87
N TRP A 184 11.49 -7.31 -6.14
CA TRP A 184 12.06 -7.00 -7.44
C TRP A 184 13.57 -7.18 -7.39
N LYS A 185 14.17 -7.47 -8.50
CA LYS A 185 15.63 -7.58 -8.69
C LYS A 185 16.04 -6.87 -9.97
N MET A 186 17.28 -6.44 -10.04
CA MET A 186 17.90 -6.03 -11.30
C MET A 186 18.58 -7.26 -11.90
N GLU A 187 18.19 -7.66 -13.10
CA GLU A 187 18.89 -8.74 -13.80
C GLU A 187 20.32 -8.31 -14.10
N HIS A 188 21.27 -9.19 -13.82
CA HIS A 188 22.72 -8.98 -13.94
C HIS A 188 23.31 -7.91 -13.00
N ASP A 189 22.64 -7.64 -11.86
CA ASP A 189 23.12 -6.77 -10.80
C ASP A 189 22.67 -7.34 -9.43
N ALA A 190 23.32 -6.91 -8.36
CA ALA A 190 22.95 -7.28 -6.99
C ALA A 190 21.81 -6.45 -6.39
N MET A 191 21.29 -5.46 -7.14
CA MET A 191 20.25 -4.56 -6.66
C MET A 191 18.88 -5.24 -6.65
N GLY A 192 18.13 -5.07 -5.56
CA GLY A 192 16.77 -5.58 -5.41
C GLY A 192 16.10 -5.03 -4.16
N GLY A 193 14.81 -5.30 -4.00
CA GLY A 193 14.07 -4.83 -2.84
C GLY A 193 12.61 -5.28 -2.84
N PRO A 194 11.87 -4.98 -1.75
CA PRO A 194 10.45 -5.27 -1.68
C PRO A 194 9.62 -4.32 -2.53
N PHE A 195 8.49 -4.82 -3.02
CA PHE A 195 7.47 -3.99 -3.65
C PHE A 195 6.06 -4.43 -3.29
N VAL A 196 5.15 -3.49 -3.38
CA VAL A 196 3.70 -3.71 -3.35
C VAL A 196 3.10 -3.06 -4.58
N SER A 197 2.21 -3.77 -5.27
CA SER A 197 1.48 -3.22 -6.42
C SER A 197 0.00 -3.50 -6.30
N HIS A 198 -0.82 -2.52 -6.63
CA HIS A 198 -2.26 -2.65 -6.77
C HIS A 198 -2.67 -2.45 -8.23
N SER A 199 -3.44 -3.38 -8.77
CA SER A 199 -3.93 -3.34 -10.14
C SER A 199 -5.46 -3.33 -10.15
N ARG A 200 -6.06 -2.42 -10.94
CA ARG A 200 -7.51 -2.27 -11.09
C ARG A 200 -7.90 -2.16 -12.56
N VAL A 201 -9.12 -2.56 -12.89
CA VAL A 201 -9.66 -2.34 -14.23
C VAL A 201 -10.19 -0.92 -14.34
N ASP A 202 -9.73 -0.21 -15.35
CA ASP A 202 -10.35 0.99 -15.88
C ASP A 202 -11.33 0.54 -16.96
N THR A 203 -12.60 0.40 -16.57
CA THR A 203 -13.66 -0.11 -17.44
C THR A 203 -14.02 0.84 -18.59
N LEU A 204 -13.78 2.14 -18.40
CA LEU A 204 -14.04 3.16 -19.43
C LEU A 204 -13.08 3.04 -20.60
N ASN A 205 -11.82 2.75 -20.32
CA ASN A 205 -10.77 2.65 -21.33
C ASN A 205 -10.34 1.20 -21.64
N ASN A 206 -11.05 0.21 -21.09
CA ASN A 206 -10.78 -1.23 -21.25
C ASN A 206 -9.30 -1.61 -21.02
N ARG A 207 -8.74 -1.11 -19.92
CA ARG A 207 -7.34 -1.35 -19.53
C ARG A 207 -7.23 -1.67 -18.04
N VAL A 208 -6.13 -2.29 -17.66
CA VAL A 208 -5.71 -2.39 -16.27
C VAL A 208 -4.76 -1.25 -15.96
N VAL A 209 -5.00 -0.54 -14.87
CA VAL A 209 -4.07 0.45 -14.31
C VAL A 209 -3.44 -0.17 -13.07
N ALA A 210 -2.12 -0.16 -13.01
CA ALA A 210 -1.34 -0.69 -11.90
C ALA A 210 -0.46 0.40 -11.28
N VAL A 211 -0.45 0.47 -9.95
CA VAL A 211 0.46 1.31 -9.17
C VAL A 211 1.39 0.38 -8.40
N SER A 212 2.68 0.53 -8.58
CA SER A 212 3.72 -0.22 -7.88
C SER A 212 4.55 0.72 -7.02
N TYR A 213 4.65 0.39 -5.74
CA TYR A 213 5.42 1.14 -4.76
C TYR A 213 6.59 0.28 -4.27
N THR A 214 7.77 0.89 -4.17
CA THR A 214 8.94 0.28 -3.55
C THR A 214 9.69 1.29 -2.69
N HIS A 215 10.25 0.81 -1.59
CA HIS A 215 11.10 1.57 -0.69
C HIS A 215 12.48 0.91 -0.66
N LEU A 216 13.53 1.70 -0.86
CA LEU A 216 14.95 1.30 -0.83
C LEU A 216 15.67 1.96 0.32
#